data_89c5a2dd852d4c77ef0401eea4105425
#
_entry.id   89c5a2dd852d4c77ef0401eea4105425
#
_cell.length_a   1.000
_cell.length_b   1.000
_cell.length_c   1.000
_cell.angle_alpha   90.00
_cell.angle_beta   90.00
_cell.angle_gamma   90.00
#
_symmetry.space_group_name_H-M   'P 1'
#
loop_
_entity.id
_entity.type
_entity.pdbx_description
1 polymer ?
#
loop_
_entity_poly.entity_id
_entity_poly.type
_entity_poly.pdbx_seq_one_letter_code
_entity_poly.pdbx_strand_id
1 'polypeptide(L)'
;MPKYLAQASYISERAELLLREGGSSRRAAIERLFRSVGAKIEAFYFAFGETDLFVIADVPDNVTAAALSLIINSAGVATTKVTVLLTPEEIDAAKGIVARIDEMSKKASKRIKPK
;
A
#
# COMPACT_ATOMS: atom_id res chain seq x y z
N MET A 1 3.14 -11.60 4.86
CA MET A 1 2.08 -10.80 4.21
C MET A 1 2.71 -9.60 3.49
N PRO A 2 2.19 -9.25 2.31
CA PRO A 2 2.68 -8.04 1.63
C PRO A 2 2.48 -6.79 2.47
N LYS A 3 3.38 -5.84 2.31
CA LYS A 3 3.37 -4.58 3.05
C LYS A 3 3.01 -3.43 2.11
N TYR A 4 2.17 -2.53 2.60
CA TYR A 4 1.66 -1.41 1.82
C TYR A 4 1.80 -0.10 2.58
N LEU A 5 2.08 0.97 1.82
CA LEU A 5 1.97 2.34 2.32
C LEU A 5 0.68 2.94 1.78
N ALA A 6 -0.22 3.31 2.68
CA ALA A 6 -1.43 4.03 2.32
C ALA A 6 -1.26 5.50 2.70
N GLN A 7 -1.51 6.38 1.73
CA GLN A 7 -1.51 7.81 1.93
C GLN A 7 -2.93 8.32 1.74
N ALA A 8 -3.46 9.00 2.73
CA ALA A 8 -4.82 9.51 2.68
C ALA A 8 -4.85 11.02 2.81
N SER A 9 -5.69 11.65 2.01
CA SER A 9 -5.95 13.10 2.08
C SER A 9 -7.43 13.27 2.35
N TYR A 10 -7.76 13.87 3.49
CA TYR A 10 -9.14 14.12 3.88
C TYR A 10 -9.77 15.16 2.97
N ILE A 11 -11.04 14.92 2.62
CA ILE A 11 -11.84 15.93 1.96
C ILE A 11 -12.11 17.02 3.02
N SER A 12 -11.94 18.30 2.64
CA SER A 12 -11.96 19.41 3.59
C SER A 12 -13.17 19.44 4.54
N GLU A 13 -14.34 19.01 4.05
CA GLU A 13 -15.55 18.91 4.87
C GLU A 13 -15.45 17.85 5.96
N ARG A 14 -14.58 16.84 5.76
CA ARG A 14 -14.42 15.73 6.70
C ARG A 14 -13.27 15.95 7.67
N ALA A 15 -12.43 16.94 7.44
CA ALA A 15 -11.36 17.29 8.36
C ALA A 15 -11.91 17.70 9.73
N GLU A 16 -13.13 18.25 9.77
CA GLU A 16 -13.81 18.59 11.02
C GLU A 16 -14.07 17.39 11.92
N LEU A 17 -14.27 16.20 11.33
CA LEU A 17 -14.47 14.98 12.10
C LEU A 17 -13.22 14.64 12.92
N LEU A 18 -12.05 14.85 12.33
CA LEU A 18 -10.79 14.63 13.02
C LEU A 18 -10.63 15.59 14.21
N LEU A 19 -11.02 16.85 14.02
CA LEU A 19 -10.98 17.84 15.08
C LEU A 19 -11.89 17.48 16.26
N ARG A 20 -13.07 16.93 15.96
CA ARG A 20 -14.03 16.54 17.00
C ARG A 20 -13.70 15.22 17.68
N GLU A 21 -13.32 14.22 16.90
CA GLU A 21 -13.07 12.85 17.39
C GLU A 21 -11.68 12.66 17.95
N GLY A 22 -10.71 13.40 17.41
CA GLY A 22 -9.30 13.26 17.76
C GLY A 22 -8.61 12.11 17.02
N GLY A 23 -7.28 12.15 17.06
CA GLY A 23 -6.45 11.21 16.33
C GLY A 23 -6.52 9.77 16.83
N SER A 24 -6.59 9.59 18.14
CA SER A 24 -6.64 8.24 18.75
C SER A 24 -7.92 7.50 18.41
N SER A 25 -9.04 8.20 18.42
CA SER A 25 -10.32 7.62 18.04
C SER A 25 -10.35 7.23 16.58
N ARG A 26 -9.79 8.07 15.71
CA ARG A 26 -9.71 7.80 14.28
C ARG A 26 -8.81 6.61 13.99
N ARG A 27 -7.67 6.54 14.66
CA ARG A 27 -6.75 5.41 14.56
C ARG A 27 -7.44 4.11 14.95
N ALA A 28 -8.17 4.10 16.06
CA ALA A 28 -8.87 2.91 16.53
C ALA A 28 -9.91 2.41 15.52
N ALA A 29 -10.63 3.34 14.86
CA ALA A 29 -11.62 2.99 13.85
C ALA A 29 -10.98 2.35 12.63
N ILE A 30 -9.86 2.89 12.16
CA ILE A 30 -9.13 2.37 11.02
C ILE A 30 -8.50 1.01 11.35
N GLU A 31 -7.95 0.85 12.56
CA GLU A 31 -7.41 -0.43 13.02
C GLU A 31 -8.47 -1.53 13.04
N ARG A 32 -9.69 -1.22 13.47
CA ARG A 32 -10.80 -2.17 13.44
C ARG A 32 -11.16 -2.59 12.02
N LEU A 33 -11.20 -1.63 11.10
CA LEU A 33 -11.48 -1.91 9.69
C LEU A 33 -10.42 -2.85 9.09
N PHE A 34 -9.15 -2.54 9.31
CA PHE A 34 -8.05 -3.36 8.80
C PHE A 34 -8.08 -4.77 9.42
N ARG A 35 -8.31 -4.84 10.72
CA ARG A 35 -8.37 -6.12 11.43
C ARG A 35 -9.49 -7.02 10.92
N SER A 36 -10.62 -6.43 10.50
CA SER A 36 -11.76 -7.18 9.99
C SER A 36 -11.46 -7.97 8.72
N VAL A 37 -10.42 -7.60 7.99
CA VAL A 37 -9.99 -8.29 6.75
C VAL A 37 -8.63 -8.98 6.91
N GLY A 38 -8.18 -9.16 8.15
CA GLY A 38 -6.93 -9.85 8.45
C GLY A 38 -5.67 -9.02 8.22
N ALA A 39 -5.81 -7.72 8.09
CA ALA A 39 -4.67 -6.81 7.95
C ALA A 39 -4.20 -6.32 9.31
N LYS A 40 -2.94 -5.92 9.38
CA LYS A 40 -2.32 -5.42 10.61
C LYS A 40 -1.58 -4.12 10.33
N ILE A 41 -1.91 -3.08 11.08
CA ILE A 41 -1.22 -1.79 10.96
C ILE A 41 0.10 -1.83 11.72
N GLU A 42 1.17 -1.48 11.02
CA GLU A 42 2.51 -1.40 11.60
C GLU A 42 2.82 0.03 12.07
N ALA A 43 2.42 1.03 11.28
CA ALA A 43 2.70 2.43 11.59
C ALA A 43 1.52 3.30 11.16
N PHE A 44 1.25 4.34 11.94
CA PHE A 44 0.11 5.22 11.72
C PHE A 44 0.50 6.62 12.18
N TYR A 45 0.57 7.58 11.22
CA TYR A 45 0.97 8.95 11.52
C TYR A 45 0.12 9.95 10.75
N PHE A 46 -0.31 11.00 11.43
CA PHE A 46 -0.89 12.16 10.77
C PHE A 46 0.21 13.08 10.28
N ALA A 47 -0.08 13.86 9.24
CA ALA A 47 0.87 14.79 8.64
C ALA A 47 0.18 16.09 8.23
N PHE A 48 0.98 17.10 7.94
CA PHE A 48 0.52 18.37 7.39
C PHE A 48 0.99 18.49 5.93
N GLY A 49 0.14 18.99 5.06
CA GLY A 49 0.47 19.18 3.65
C GLY A 49 -0.50 18.48 2.73
N GLU A 50 -0.02 17.95 1.61
CA GLU A 50 -0.87 17.27 0.63
C GLU A 50 -1.46 15.97 1.16
N THR A 51 -0.67 15.23 1.92
CA THR A 51 -1.11 13.98 2.55
C THR A 51 -1.33 14.24 4.03
N ASP A 52 -2.49 13.85 4.52
CA ASP A 52 -2.88 14.07 5.91
C ASP A 52 -2.59 12.87 6.80
N LEU A 53 -2.48 11.69 6.22
CA LEU A 53 -2.31 10.45 6.98
C LEU A 53 -1.42 9.47 6.23
N PHE A 54 -0.45 8.89 6.93
CA PHE A 54 0.40 7.82 6.44
C PHE A 54 0.18 6.57 7.27
N VAL A 55 -0.13 5.46 6.61
CA VAL A 55 -0.33 4.16 7.26
C VAL A 55 0.55 3.12 6.57
N ILE A 56 1.31 2.38 7.34
CA ILE A 56 2.03 1.21 6.84
C ILE A 56 1.35 -0.01 7.44
N ALA A 57 0.95 -0.95 6.60
CA ALA A 57 0.21 -2.12 7.04
C ALA A 57 0.61 -3.37 6.27
N ASP A 58 0.53 -4.50 6.96
CA ASP A 58 0.60 -5.81 6.36
C ASP A 58 -0.83 -6.22 5.99
N VAL A 59 -1.02 -6.58 4.73
CA VAL A 59 -2.34 -6.96 4.20
C VAL A 59 -2.20 -8.32 3.52
N PRO A 60 -3.20 -9.20 3.65
CA PRO A 60 -3.08 -10.57 3.12
C PRO A 60 -2.71 -10.65 1.64
N ASP A 61 -3.30 -9.79 0.80
CA ASP A 61 -3.07 -9.81 -0.64
C ASP A 61 -3.48 -8.50 -1.30
N ASN A 62 -3.21 -8.38 -2.59
CA ASN A 62 -3.55 -7.19 -3.37
C ASN A 62 -5.06 -6.95 -3.47
N VAL A 63 -5.85 -8.01 -3.53
CA VAL A 63 -7.31 -7.89 -3.62
C VAL A 63 -7.87 -7.24 -2.36
N THR A 64 -7.40 -7.67 -1.20
CA THR A 64 -7.79 -7.09 0.08
C THR A 64 -7.35 -5.64 0.19
N ALA A 65 -6.14 -5.32 -0.26
CA ALA A 65 -5.64 -3.94 -0.27
C ALA A 65 -6.50 -3.05 -1.16
N ALA A 66 -6.90 -3.55 -2.33
CA ALA A 66 -7.79 -2.84 -3.23
C ALA A 66 -9.17 -2.62 -2.60
N ALA A 67 -9.69 -3.63 -1.91
CA ALA A 67 -10.98 -3.53 -1.23
C ALA A 67 -10.98 -2.45 -0.16
N LEU A 68 -9.90 -2.39 0.65
CA LEU A 68 -9.75 -1.34 1.67
C LEU A 68 -9.73 0.06 1.03
N SER A 69 -9.00 0.22 -0.06
CA SER A 69 -8.94 1.49 -0.78
C SER A 69 -10.31 1.88 -1.34
N LEU A 70 -11.01 0.93 -1.94
CA LEU A 70 -12.33 1.18 -2.51
C LEU A 70 -13.35 1.59 -1.45
N ILE A 71 -13.37 0.93 -0.31
CA ILE A 71 -14.34 1.24 0.75
C ILE A 71 -14.08 2.65 1.34
N ILE A 72 -12.81 3.01 1.53
CA ILE A 72 -12.45 4.32 2.06
C ILE A 72 -12.80 5.42 1.08
N ASN A 73 -12.49 5.23 -0.21
CA ASN A 73 -12.80 6.21 -1.25
C ASN A 73 -14.31 6.35 -1.46
N SER A 74 -15.05 5.23 -1.46
CA SER A 74 -16.50 5.25 -1.67
C SER A 74 -17.26 5.90 -0.52
N ALA A 75 -16.70 5.87 0.69
CA ALA A 75 -17.30 6.53 1.85
C ALA A 75 -17.21 8.06 1.77
N GLY A 76 -16.41 8.61 0.85
CA GLY A 76 -16.31 10.05 0.67
C GLY A 76 -15.57 10.77 1.79
N VAL A 77 -14.82 10.05 2.62
CA VAL A 77 -14.10 10.63 3.76
C VAL A 77 -12.73 11.13 3.35
N ALA A 78 -12.06 10.38 2.48
CA ALA A 78 -10.70 10.69 2.07
C ALA A 78 -10.42 10.09 0.69
N THR A 79 -9.44 10.64 0.00
CA THR A 79 -8.85 10.02 -1.17
C THR A 79 -7.60 9.26 -0.73
N THR A 80 -7.40 8.07 -1.25
CA THR A 80 -6.27 7.23 -0.85
C THR A 80 -5.36 6.89 -2.02
N LYS A 81 -4.07 6.80 -1.73
CA LYS A 81 -3.05 6.33 -2.66
C LYS A 81 -2.32 5.19 -1.97
N VAL A 82 -2.24 4.05 -2.63
CA VAL A 82 -1.62 2.84 -2.07
C VAL A 82 -0.37 2.48 -2.85
N THR A 83 0.73 2.27 -2.14
CA THR A 83 2.02 1.88 -2.72
C THR A 83 2.44 0.55 -2.10
N VAL A 84 2.82 -0.40 -2.94
CA VAL A 84 3.38 -1.66 -2.48
C VAL A 84 4.80 -1.41 -2.01
N LEU A 85 5.13 -1.87 -0.81
CA LEU A 85 6.46 -1.76 -0.25
C LEU A 85 7.16 -3.11 -0.32
N LEU A 86 8.43 -3.10 -0.68
CA LEU A 86 9.24 -4.30 -0.76
C LEU A 86 10.37 -4.24 0.26
N THR A 87 10.65 -5.39 0.86
CA THR A 87 11.80 -5.51 1.75
C THR A 87 13.09 -5.62 0.94
N PRO A 88 14.26 -5.35 1.56
CA PRO A 88 15.55 -5.60 0.91
C PRO A 88 15.68 -7.04 0.42
N GLU A 89 15.17 -8.01 1.18
CA GLU A 89 15.21 -9.43 0.83
C GLU A 89 14.37 -9.73 -0.40
N GLU A 90 13.24 -9.06 -0.55
CA GLU A 90 12.41 -9.18 -1.75
C GLU A 90 13.12 -8.62 -2.99
N ILE A 91 13.87 -7.55 -2.83
CA ILE A 91 14.69 -7.00 -3.91
C ILE A 91 15.81 -7.97 -4.30
N ASP A 92 16.40 -8.63 -3.31
CA ASP A 92 17.41 -9.67 -3.59
C ASP A 92 16.81 -10.82 -4.41
N ALA A 93 15.59 -11.24 -4.06
CA ALA A 93 14.87 -12.26 -4.81
C ALA A 93 14.56 -11.79 -6.24
N ALA A 94 14.16 -10.55 -6.41
CA ALA A 94 13.89 -9.95 -7.71
C ALA A 94 15.17 -9.92 -8.56
N LYS A 95 16.31 -9.63 -7.96
CA LYS A 95 17.62 -9.65 -8.63
C LYS A 95 17.89 -11.02 -9.24
N GLY A 96 17.57 -12.10 -8.51
CA GLY A 96 17.70 -13.46 -9.02
C GLY A 96 16.83 -13.72 -10.25
N ILE A 97 15.62 -13.20 -10.25
CA ILE A 97 14.70 -13.31 -11.39
C ILE A 97 15.23 -12.54 -12.59
N VAL A 98 15.73 -11.33 -12.36
CA VAL A 98 16.35 -10.51 -13.43
C VAL A 98 17.51 -11.28 -14.10
N ALA A 99 18.35 -11.92 -13.29
CA ALA A 99 19.47 -12.71 -13.80
C ALA A 99 18.98 -13.85 -14.71
N ARG A 100 17.90 -14.54 -14.33
CA ARG A 100 17.30 -15.60 -15.14
C ARG A 100 16.71 -15.08 -16.44
N ILE A 101 16.03 -13.95 -16.39
CA ILE A 101 15.45 -13.30 -17.57
C ILE A 101 16.55 -12.90 -18.54
N ASP A 102 17.62 -12.29 -18.04
CA ASP A 102 18.76 -11.86 -18.85
C ASP A 102 19.41 -13.05 -19.54
N GLU A 103 19.59 -14.15 -18.82
CA GLU A 103 20.16 -15.39 -19.38
C GLU A 103 19.26 -15.97 -20.48
N MET A 104 17.94 -16.02 -20.24
CA MET A 104 16.98 -16.48 -21.24
C MET A 104 16.96 -15.59 -22.47
N SER A 105 17.07 -14.27 -22.29
CA SER A 105 17.12 -13.32 -23.38
C SER A 105 18.37 -13.54 -24.26
N LYS A 106 19.51 -13.80 -23.62
CA LYS A 106 20.75 -14.10 -24.37
C LYS A 106 20.63 -15.39 -25.16
N LYS A 107 20.04 -16.43 -24.60
CA LYS A 107 19.80 -17.69 -25.29
C LYS A 107 18.86 -17.50 -26.49
N ALA A 108 17.77 -16.77 -26.29
CA ALA A 108 16.83 -16.48 -27.38
C ALA A 108 17.50 -15.70 -28.51
N SER A 109 18.32 -14.70 -28.17
CA SER A 109 19.06 -13.91 -29.13
C SER A 109 20.02 -14.79 -29.98
N LYS A 110 20.69 -15.72 -29.32
CA LYS A 110 21.58 -16.67 -30.02
C LYS A 110 20.82 -17.58 -30.96
N ARG A 111 19.60 -18.00 -30.60
CA ARG A 111 18.80 -18.90 -31.46
C ARG A 111 18.29 -18.24 -32.71
N ILE A 112 17.96 -16.97 -32.66
CA ILE A 112 17.41 -16.23 -33.81
C ILE A 112 18.45 -15.44 -34.57
N LYS A 113 19.69 -15.45 -34.16
CA LYS A 113 20.77 -14.73 -34.83
C LYS A 113 21.00 -15.34 -36.21
N PRO A 114 20.95 -14.55 -37.28
CA PRO A 114 21.24 -15.06 -38.61
C PRO A 114 22.69 -15.55 -38.71
N LYS A 115 22.88 -16.50 -39.60
CA LYS A 115 24.20 -17.08 -39.83
C LYS A 115 25.15 -16.06 -40.44
#